data_8b72b93ff15223600152c5a0de16b56d
#
_entry.id   8b72b93ff15223600152c5a0de16b56d
#
_cell.length_a   1.000
_cell.length_b   1.000
_cell.length_c   1.000
_cell.angle_alpha   90.00
_cell.angle_beta   90.00
_cell.angle_gamma   90.00
#
_symmetry.space_group_name_H-M   'P 1'
#
loop_
_entity.id
_entity.type
_entity.pdbx_description
1 polymer ?
#
loop_
_entity_poly.entity_id
_entity_poly.type
_entity_poly.pdbx_seq_one_letter_code
_entity_poly.pdbx_strand_id
1 'polypeptide(L)'
;MKRKILVGILTMVCGLFTQPVDAQDSLLIRKMYEANGQHFQDPRAARFLFMDKEGKVALGIGGYVKGTMSVDMDGISDNLDFVTYDIPAPSQADMRNQFQMDASTSRIFLKLVGSNTSVGDFTVYLESDFRGKNGHQYDLRLRQAFIQFGGWKIGRAKTTFSDGAASPPTIDFEGPSGSVSTKNTMIQYSHQFGKHWSMAMAIEAPSASYTTDKNLSESIKQRVPDIPSYIQYAWDEGKSHIRWSNLFRFLSYRNLVEGKNKLTFCMATQLSGMITFSPHWKLYYQGAYGKGYADYLNDLGGAGFDLIPDGDTGNLKAPTALGLVGGIQYNIHKNLFLSASYSQCRLYDIDSMAGSTYRYGQYVVANVFYEPVNNCMVGFEYLYGNRHNMDGTSGNAHRINAMIQYHF
;
A
#
# COMPACT_ATOMS: atom_id res chain seq x y z
N MET A 1 -38.69 -30.87 11.08
CA MET A 1 -39.11 -29.79 10.17
C MET A 1 -38.01 -28.75 9.82
N LYS A 2 -36.96 -28.58 10.63
CA LYS A 2 -35.89 -27.55 10.37
C LYS A 2 -34.81 -27.91 9.32
N ARG A 3 -34.69 -29.19 8.94
CA ARG A 3 -33.68 -29.64 7.93
C ARG A 3 -34.13 -29.48 6.46
N LYS A 4 -35.43 -29.37 6.19
CA LYS A 4 -35.94 -29.22 4.82
C LYS A 4 -35.97 -27.78 4.30
N ILE A 5 -35.91 -26.78 5.20
CA ILE A 5 -35.89 -25.37 4.83
C ILE A 5 -34.49 -24.94 4.33
N LEU A 6 -33.42 -25.50 4.92
CA LEU A 6 -32.04 -25.14 4.55
C LEU A 6 -31.65 -25.70 3.17
N VAL A 7 -32.16 -26.88 2.79
CA VAL A 7 -31.95 -27.49 1.46
C VAL A 7 -32.74 -26.74 0.37
N GLY A 8 -33.93 -26.21 0.71
CA GLY A 8 -34.74 -25.42 -0.23
C GLY A 8 -34.14 -24.07 -0.61
N ILE A 9 -33.42 -23.42 0.30
CA ILE A 9 -32.75 -22.14 0.03
C ILE A 9 -31.48 -22.36 -0.81
N LEU A 10 -30.74 -23.44 -0.58
CA LEU A 10 -29.53 -23.76 -1.35
C LEU A 10 -29.83 -24.20 -2.80
N THR A 11 -30.96 -24.89 -3.02
CA THR A 11 -31.42 -25.30 -4.36
C THR A 11 -32.05 -24.17 -5.15
N MET A 12 -32.61 -23.13 -4.47
CA MET A 12 -33.19 -21.97 -5.15
C MET A 12 -32.11 -21.00 -5.66
N VAL A 13 -30.92 -20.99 -5.05
CA VAL A 13 -29.79 -20.18 -5.47
C VAL A 13 -29.01 -20.80 -6.65
N CYS A 14 -28.98 -22.13 -6.75
CA CYS A 14 -28.27 -22.83 -7.86
C CYS A 14 -29.08 -22.94 -9.17
N GLY A 15 -30.38 -22.67 -9.15
CA GLY A 15 -31.27 -22.86 -10.31
C GLY A 15 -31.45 -21.64 -11.23
N LEU A 16 -30.77 -20.52 -10.97
CA LEU A 16 -31.02 -19.26 -11.69
C LEU A 16 -29.94 -18.87 -12.72
N PHE A 17 -28.91 -19.69 -12.95
CA PHE A 17 -27.74 -19.25 -13.72
C PHE A 17 -27.29 -20.22 -14.81
N THR A 18 -28.13 -20.47 -15.81
CA THR A 18 -27.67 -21.03 -17.10
C THR A 18 -28.40 -20.32 -18.25
N GLN A 19 -27.88 -19.17 -18.66
CA GLN A 19 -28.23 -18.57 -19.95
C GLN A 19 -26.95 -18.47 -20.80
N PRO A 20 -27.02 -18.58 -22.13
CA PRO A 20 -25.86 -18.45 -23.02
C PRO A 20 -25.31 -17.02 -22.96
N VAL A 21 -23.97 -16.94 -22.89
CA VAL A 21 -23.22 -15.67 -22.80
C VAL A 21 -23.18 -15.00 -24.16
N ASP A 22 -23.87 -13.88 -24.31
CA ASP A 22 -23.84 -13.02 -25.51
C ASP A 22 -22.61 -12.09 -25.51
N ALA A 23 -22.28 -11.47 -26.67
CA ALA A 23 -21.11 -10.61 -26.85
C ALA A 23 -21.07 -9.39 -25.89
N GLN A 24 -22.21 -8.96 -25.36
CA GLN A 24 -22.35 -7.89 -24.37
C GLN A 24 -21.85 -8.35 -22.99
N ASP A 25 -22.03 -9.64 -22.65
CA ASP A 25 -21.49 -10.27 -21.46
C ASP A 25 -19.96 -10.28 -21.46
N SER A 26 -19.33 -10.29 -22.63
CA SER A 26 -17.87 -10.33 -22.78
C SER A 26 -17.17 -9.07 -22.25
N LEU A 27 -17.76 -7.87 -22.42
CA LEU A 27 -17.20 -6.61 -21.94
C LEU A 27 -17.30 -6.50 -20.41
N LEU A 28 -18.46 -6.86 -19.86
CA LEU A 28 -18.70 -6.87 -18.41
C LEU A 28 -17.77 -7.86 -17.70
N ILE A 29 -17.69 -9.08 -18.23
CA ILE A 29 -16.78 -10.13 -17.74
C ILE A 29 -15.33 -9.65 -17.83
N ARG A 30 -14.90 -9.05 -18.94
CA ARG A 30 -13.55 -8.53 -19.09
C ARG A 30 -13.23 -7.47 -18.04
N LYS A 31 -14.13 -6.49 -17.78
CA LYS A 31 -13.96 -5.49 -16.73
C LYS A 31 -13.93 -6.11 -15.33
N MET A 32 -14.68 -7.18 -15.10
CA MET A 32 -14.67 -7.91 -13.84
C MET A 32 -13.30 -8.58 -13.59
N TYR A 33 -12.67 -9.13 -14.63
CA TYR A 33 -11.35 -9.75 -14.56
C TYR A 33 -10.18 -8.77 -14.65
N GLU A 34 -10.41 -7.48 -14.90
CA GLU A 34 -9.37 -6.47 -14.76
C GLU A 34 -8.85 -6.45 -13.31
N ALA A 35 -7.53 -6.37 -13.18
CA ALA A 35 -6.87 -6.39 -11.87
C ALA A 35 -7.42 -5.29 -10.96
N ASN A 36 -7.71 -5.65 -9.71
CA ASN A 36 -8.21 -4.71 -8.71
C ASN A 36 -7.14 -3.72 -8.23
N GLY A 37 -5.86 -4.03 -8.49
CA GLY A 37 -4.70 -3.21 -8.19
C GLY A 37 -3.48 -3.72 -8.95
N GLN A 38 -2.38 -3.00 -8.81
CA GLN A 38 -1.13 -3.27 -9.53
C GLN A 38 -0.02 -3.80 -8.61
N HIS A 39 -0.23 -3.76 -7.30
CA HIS A 39 0.73 -4.25 -6.33
C HIS A 39 0.69 -5.79 -6.25
N PHE A 40 1.84 -6.43 -6.02
CA PHE A 40 1.93 -7.90 -5.89
C PHE A 40 0.96 -8.48 -4.87
N GLN A 41 0.74 -7.80 -3.74
CA GLN A 41 -0.16 -8.23 -2.69
C GLN A 41 -1.64 -7.86 -2.93
N ASP A 42 -1.99 -7.21 -4.03
CA ASP A 42 -3.39 -6.91 -4.32
C ASP A 42 -4.15 -8.20 -4.71
N PRO A 43 -5.43 -8.32 -4.33
CA PRO A 43 -6.22 -9.50 -4.68
C PRO A 43 -6.32 -9.67 -6.20
N ARG A 44 -6.26 -10.91 -6.65
CA ARG A 44 -6.54 -11.29 -8.05
C ARG A 44 -8.01 -11.04 -8.39
N ALA A 45 -8.41 -11.26 -9.63
CA ALA A 45 -9.79 -11.13 -10.08
C ALA A 45 -10.75 -12.00 -9.25
N ALA A 46 -12.01 -11.56 -9.14
CA ALA A 46 -13.06 -12.29 -8.45
C ALA A 46 -13.32 -13.66 -9.10
N ARG A 47 -13.57 -14.68 -8.31
CA ARG A 47 -13.93 -16.03 -8.80
C ARG A 47 -15.43 -16.28 -8.77
N PHE A 48 -16.16 -15.67 -7.84
CA PHE A 48 -17.60 -15.79 -7.75
C PHE A 48 -18.23 -14.58 -8.43
N LEU A 49 -18.99 -14.82 -9.50
CA LEU A 49 -19.64 -13.78 -10.29
C LEU A 49 -21.15 -13.98 -10.27
N PHE A 50 -21.87 -12.90 -9.98
CA PHE A 50 -23.33 -12.83 -10.00
C PHE A 50 -23.72 -11.73 -11.00
N MET A 51 -24.54 -12.05 -11.99
CA MET A 51 -24.99 -11.09 -13.00
C MET A 51 -26.49 -10.83 -12.86
N ASP A 52 -26.89 -9.61 -13.18
CA ASP A 52 -28.30 -9.28 -13.29
C ASP A 52 -28.94 -9.90 -14.54
N LYS A 53 -30.28 -9.88 -14.59
CA LYS A 53 -31.04 -10.49 -15.72
C LYS A 53 -30.79 -9.81 -17.06
N GLU A 54 -30.38 -8.54 -17.04
CA GLU A 54 -30.17 -7.73 -18.25
C GLU A 54 -28.70 -7.82 -18.75
N GLY A 55 -27.81 -8.49 -18.01
CA GLY A 55 -26.38 -8.58 -18.32
C GLY A 55 -25.64 -7.22 -18.24
N LYS A 56 -26.19 -6.23 -17.54
CA LYS A 56 -25.61 -4.88 -17.42
C LYS A 56 -24.85 -4.64 -16.15
N VAL A 57 -25.10 -5.43 -15.10
CA VAL A 57 -24.45 -5.30 -13.80
C VAL A 57 -23.95 -6.66 -13.33
N ALA A 58 -22.70 -6.73 -12.88
CA ALA A 58 -22.14 -7.93 -12.28
C ALA A 58 -21.52 -7.63 -10.92
N LEU A 59 -21.77 -8.49 -9.95
CA LEU A 59 -21.11 -8.50 -8.64
C LEU A 59 -20.08 -9.62 -8.60
N GLY A 60 -18.83 -9.28 -8.33
CA GLY A 60 -17.74 -10.22 -8.09
C GLY A 60 -17.38 -10.26 -6.62
N ILE A 61 -17.18 -11.47 -6.12
CA ILE A 61 -16.63 -11.72 -4.78
C ILE A 61 -15.31 -12.46 -4.96
N GLY A 62 -14.28 -12.01 -4.25
CA GLY A 62 -12.97 -12.64 -4.29
C GLY A 62 -12.11 -12.22 -3.12
N GLY A 63 -10.89 -12.71 -3.12
CA GLY A 63 -9.95 -12.46 -2.05
C GLY A 63 -8.84 -13.50 -2.00
N TYR A 64 -8.21 -13.59 -0.85
CA TYR A 64 -7.28 -14.66 -0.54
C TYR A 64 -7.23 -14.93 0.97
N VAL A 65 -6.96 -16.18 1.31
CA VAL A 65 -6.51 -16.56 2.64
C VAL A 65 -5.00 -16.68 2.59
N LYS A 66 -4.30 -16.02 3.53
CA LYS A 66 -2.83 -16.02 3.64
C LYS A 66 -2.44 -16.40 5.06
N GLY A 67 -1.64 -17.44 5.20
CA GLY A 67 -0.94 -17.77 6.43
C GLY A 67 0.55 -17.44 6.28
N THR A 68 1.13 -16.78 7.26
CA THR A 68 2.57 -16.47 7.33
C THR A 68 3.17 -17.02 8.60
N MET A 69 4.44 -17.43 8.53
CA MET A 69 5.29 -17.76 9.66
C MET A 69 6.54 -16.89 9.57
N SER A 70 6.96 -16.33 10.70
CA SER A 70 8.15 -15.48 10.79
C SER A 70 9.05 -15.95 11.93
N VAL A 71 10.35 -15.91 11.70
CA VAL A 71 11.38 -16.09 12.73
C VAL A 71 12.27 -14.86 12.71
N ASP A 72 12.21 -14.07 13.78
CA ASP A 72 13.11 -12.94 14.02
C ASP A 72 14.34 -13.43 14.76
N MET A 73 15.50 -13.42 14.09
CA MET A 73 16.77 -13.83 14.68
C MET A 73 17.36 -12.73 15.55
N ASP A 74 17.16 -11.49 15.15
CA ASP A 74 17.59 -10.27 15.83
C ASP A 74 16.59 -9.12 15.59
N GLY A 75 16.36 -8.29 16.60
CA GLY A 75 16.05 -6.88 16.47
C GLY A 75 14.60 -6.44 16.40
N ILE A 76 13.63 -7.17 15.88
CA ILE A 76 12.22 -6.73 15.85
C ILE A 76 11.37 -7.67 16.70
N SER A 77 10.67 -7.10 17.70
CA SER A 77 9.69 -7.84 18.47
C SER A 77 8.28 -7.32 18.21
N ASP A 78 7.29 -8.20 18.35
CA ASP A 78 5.85 -7.90 18.33
C ASP A 78 5.31 -7.19 17.09
N ASN A 79 6.10 -7.06 16.01
CA ASN A 79 5.67 -6.40 14.79
C ASN A 79 5.62 -7.42 13.64
N LEU A 80 4.41 -7.69 13.12
CA LEU A 80 4.20 -8.56 11.96
C LEU A 80 4.79 -7.97 10.68
N ASP A 81 4.95 -6.63 10.64
CA ASP A 81 5.60 -5.90 9.57
C ASP A 81 7.10 -5.77 9.86
N PHE A 82 7.94 -5.71 8.85
CA PHE A 82 9.36 -5.48 9.02
C PHE A 82 9.68 -3.99 8.80
N VAL A 83 9.52 -3.19 9.86
CA VAL A 83 9.71 -1.74 9.85
C VAL A 83 11.08 -1.39 10.39
N THR A 84 11.96 -0.79 9.59
CA THR A 84 13.33 -0.49 10.03
C THR A 84 13.38 0.61 11.10
N TYR A 85 12.37 1.47 11.15
CA TYR A 85 12.19 2.46 12.23
C TYR A 85 12.02 1.81 13.61
N ASP A 86 11.42 0.63 13.70
CA ASP A 86 11.14 -0.07 14.94
C ASP A 86 12.33 -0.94 15.44
N ILE A 87 13.39 -1.06 14.64
CA ILE A 87 14.59 -1.79 15.05
C ILE A 87 15.22 -1.07 16.26
N PRO A 88 15.42 -1.75 17.40
CA PRO A 88 16.10 -1.16 18.55
C PRO A 88 17.53 -0.72 18.23
N ALA A 89 17.87 0.51 18.58
CA ALA A 89 19.21 1.05 18.44
C ALA A 89 19.66 1.72 19.76
N PRO A 90 20.61 1.09 20.48
CA PRO A 90 21.34 -0.15 20.17
C PRO A 90 20.48 -1.42 20.24
N SER A 91 20.96 -2.50 19.61
CA SER A 91 20.28 -3.80 19.61
C SER A 91 20.08 -4.35 21.03
N GLN A 92 18.94 -4.99 21.28
CA GLN A 92 18.53 -5.55 22.57
C GLN A 92 18.52 -7.08 22.51
N ALA A 93 19.16 -7.72 23.51
CA ALA A 93 19.35 -9.18 23.51
C ALA A 93 18.06 -9.99 23.76
N ASP A 94 17.10 -9.41 24.47
CA ASP A 94 15.79 -10.00 24.77
C ASP A 94 14.83 -10.03 23.58
N MET A 95 15.18 -9.34 22.50
CA MET A 95 14.42 -9.30 21.25
C MET A 95 14.92 -10.29 20.19
N ARG A 96 15.56 -11.39 20.62
CA ARG A 96 16.12 -12.41 19.73
C ARG A 96 15.28 -13.68 19.70
N ASN A 97 15.33 -14.37 18.54
CA ASN A 97 14.76 -15.71 18.35
C ASN A 97 13.26 -15.78 18.61
N GLN A 98 12.51 -14.81 18.08
CA GLN A 98 11.05 -14.79 18.22
C GLN A 98 10.40 -15.51 17.05
N PHE A 99 9.40 -16.34 17.35
CA PHE A 99 8.57 -17.03 16.39
C PHE A 99 7.16 -16.44 16.38
N GLN A 100 6.65 -16.13 15.19
CA GLN A 100 5.33 -15.56 15.00
C GLN A 100 4.59 -16.29 13.89
N MET A 101 3.26 -16.36 14.02
CA MET A 101 2.35 -16.80 12.95
C MET A 101 1.22 -15.82 12.80
N ASP A 102 0.83 -15.52 11.57
CA ASP A 102 -0.25 -14.57 11.28
C ASP A 102 -1.11 -15.03 10.10
N ALA A 103 -2.40 -14.68 10.16
CA ALA A 103 -3.37 -14.84 9.08
C ALA A 103 -4.19 -13.56 8.84
N SER A 104 -3.90 -12.49 9.60
CA SER A 104 -4.66 -11.23 9.57
C SER A 104 -4.55 -10.47 8.24
N THR A 105 -3.52 -10.77 7.44
CA THR A 105 -3.32 -10.20 6.12
C THR A 105 -4.18 -10.82 5.02
N SER A 106 -4.99 -11.85 5.36
CA SER A 106 -6.03 -12.38 4.48
C SER A 106 -6.99 -11.27 4.06
N ARG A 107 -7.48 -11.32 2.82
CA ARG A 107 -8.35 -10.27 2.25
C ARG A 107 -9.63 -10.81 1.66
N ILE A 108 -10.66 -10.00 1.74
CA ILE A 108 -11.91 -10.19 1.01
C ILE A 108 -12.26 -8.90 0.28
N PHE A 109 -12.81 -9.00 -0.93
CA PHE A 109 -13.32 -7.86 -1.64
C PHE A 109 -14.65 -8.15 -2.34
N LEU A 110 -15.41 -7.08 -2.55
CA LEU A 110 -16.58 -7.02 -3.42
C LEU A 110 -16.29 -6.03 -4.54
N LYS A 111 -16.58 -6.42 -5.80
CA LYS A 111 -16.45 -5.58 -6.98
C LYS A 111 -17.75 -5.61 -7.76
N LEU A 112 -18.45 -4.48 -7.79
CA LEU A 112 -19.65 -4.30 -8.60
C LEU A 112 -19.27 -3.53 -9.86
N VAL A 113 -19.57 -4.06 -11.02
CA VAL A 113 -19.30 -3.42 -12.32
C VAL A 113 -20.60 -3.26 -13.07
N GLY A 114 -20.88 -2.03 -13.54
CA GLY A 114 -21.97 -1.74 -14.48
C GLY A 114 -21.38 -1.37 -15.84
N SER A 115 -22.01 -1.84 -16.90
CA SER A 115 -21.67 -1.48 -18.29
C SER A 115 -22.93 -1.23 -19.09
N ASN A 116 -22.92 -0.17 -19.91
CA ASN A 116 -24.09 0.27 -20.68
C ASN A 116 -25.36 0.48 -19.82
N THR A 117 -25.16 0.95 -18.58
CA THR A 117 -26.28 1.28 -17.69
C THR A 117 -26.80 2.69 -17.98
N SER A 118 -27.95 3.05 -17.40
CA SER A 118 -28.50 4.41 -17.51
C SER A 118 -27.59 5.51 -16.97
N VAL A 119 -26.67 5.16 -16.06
CA VAL A 119 -25.65 6.06 -15.49
C VAL A 119 -24.27 5.90 -16.13
N GLY A 120 -24.19 5.13 -17.24
CA GLY A 120 -22.95 4.81 -17.92
C GLY A 120 -22.18 3.65 -17.26
N ASP A 121 -20.90 3.57 -17.59
CA ASP A 121 -20.01 2.54 -17.04
C ASP A 121 -19.47 2.95 -15.67
N PHE A 122 -19.55 2.05 -14.69
CA PHE A 122 -19.06 2.32 -13.34
C PHE A 122 -18.43 1.08 -12.69
N THR A 123 -17.64 1.30 -11.66
CA THR A 123 -17.13 0.26 -10.76
C THR A 123 -17.29 0.71 -9.32
N VAL A 124 -17.85 -0.14 -8.45
CA VAL A 124 -17.80 0.01 -7.00
C VAL A 124 -16.88 -1.06 -6.45
N TYR A 125 -15.95 -0.69 -5.60
CA TYR A 125 -14.99 -1.60 -5.01
C TYR A 125 -14.93 -1.44 -3.50
N LEU A 126 -14.98 -2.55 -2.78
CA LEU A 126 -14.83 -2.64 -1.33
C LEU A 126 -13.84 -3.74 -1.00
N GLU A 127 -12.79 -3.42 -0.23
CA GLU A 127 -11.75 -4.36 0.19
C GLU A 127 -11.49 -4.21 1.69
N SER A 128 -11.40 -5.35 2.38
CA SER A 128 -11.05 -5.42 3.79
C SER A 128 -10.01 -6.50 4.05
N ASP A 129 -9.18 -6.31 5.09
CA ASP A 129 -8.37 -7.32 5.75
C ASP A 129 -8.76 -7.44 7.24
N PHE A 130 -8.03 -8.26 7.99
CA PHE A 130 -8.30 -8.53 9.41
C PHE A 130 -7.24 -7.89 10.32
N ARG A 131 -6.55 -6.84 9.87
CA ARG A 131 -5.57 -6.07 10.64
C ARG A 131 -6.20 -4.79 11.22
N GLY A 132 -7.32 -4.92 11.92
CA GLY A 132 -8.01 -3.82 12.57
C GLY A 132 -7.22 -3.21 13.72
N LYS A 133 -7.92 -2.64 14.67
CA LYS A 133 -7.34 -1.92 15.80
C LYS A 133 -6.38 -2.80 16.58
N ASN A 134 -5.13 -2.41 16.69
CA ASN A 134 -4.01 -3.07 17.41
C ASN A 134 -3.34 -4.26 16.70
N GLY A 135 -3.66 -4.59 15.44
CA GLY A 135 -2.92 -5.61 14.67
C GLY A 135 -3.01 -7.06 15.13
N HIS A 136 -3.44 -7.32 16.36
CA HIS A 136 -3.44 -8.64 16.98
C HIS A 136 -4.83 -9.24 17.22
N GLN A 137 -5.92 -8.53 16.91
CA GLN A 137 -7.29 -8.93 17.27
C GLN A 137 -8.11 -9.49 16.12
N TYR A 138 -7.54 -9.66 14.93
CA TYR A 138 -8.23 -10.12 13.72
C TYR A 138 -9.51 -9.32 13.40
N ASP A 139 -9.54 -8.03 13.77
CA ASP A 139 -10.64 -7.13 13.48
C ASP A 139 -10.64 -6.71 12.01
N LEU A 140 -11.83 -6.58 11.43
CA LEU A 140 -11.98 -6.08 10.06
C LEU A 140 -11.44 -4.66 9.93
N ARG A 141 -10.56 -4.45 8.94
CA ARG A 141 -10.04 -3.14 8.57
C ARG A 141 -10.43 -2.81 7.13
N LEU A 142 -11.09 -1.67 6.95
CA LEU A 142 -11.38 -1.14 5.62
C LEU A 142 -10.08 -0.70 4.94
N ARG A 143 -9.73 -1.38 3.86
CA ARG A 143 -8.55 -1.04 3.04
C ARG A 143 -8.89 -0.05 1.94
N GLN A 144 -9.86 -0.38 1.13
CA GLN A 144 -10.34 0.45 0.05
C GLN A 144 -11.86 0.39 -0.04
N ALA A 145 -12.49 1.52 -0.37
CA ALA A 145 -13.91 1.64 -0.63
C ALA A 145 -14.12 2.83 -1.55
N PHE A 146 -14.39 2.60 -2.83
CA PHE A 146 -14.55 3.67 -3.80
C PHE A 146 -15.55 3.34 -4.90
N ILE A 147 -16.04 4.41 -5.54
CA ILE A 147 -16.82 4.36 -6.78
C ILE A 147 -15.96 5.01 -7.87
N GLN A 148 -15.92 4.39 -9.05
CA GLN A 148 -15.22 4.90 -10.23
C GLN A 148 -16.15 4.97 -11.42
N PHE A 149 -16.18 6.11 -12.13
CA PHE A 149 -16.99 6.35 -13.34
C PHE A 149 -16.41 7.52 -14.14
N GLY A 150 -16.43 7.46 -15.44
CA GLY A 150 -16.06 8.59 -16.32
C GLY A 150 -14.70 9.24 -16.04
N GLY A 151 -13.71 8.48 -15.56
CA GLY A 151 -12.40 9.00 -15.14
C GLY A 151 -12.35 9.45 -13.68
N TRP A 152 -13.48 9.62 -13.00
CA TRP A 152 -13.54 9.95 -11.58
C TRP A 152 -13.44 8.73 -10.70
N LYS A 153 -12.72 8.88 -9.58
CA LYS A 153 -12.70 7.91 -8.46
C LYS A 153 -12.97 8.66 -7.17
N ILE A 154 -13.99 8.23 -6.44
CA ILE A 154 -14.42 8.88 -5.19
C ILE A 154 -14.49 7.83 -4.09
N GLY A 155 -13.84 8.08 -2.97
CA GLY A 155 -13.82 7.21 -1.80
C GLY A 155 -12.40 6.97 -1.27
N ARG A 156 -12.21 5.90 -0.50
CA ARG A 156 -10.90 5.53 0.08
C ARG A 156 -10.15 4.61 -0.87
N ALA A 157 -8.96 5.02 -1.30
CA ALA A 157 -8.09 4.22 -2.17
C ALA A 157 -6.61 4.51 -1.87
N LYS A 158 -5.69 3.79 -2.55
CA LYS A 158 -4.26 4.15 -2.55
C LYS A 158 -4.11 5.59 -3.03
N THR A 159 -3.25 6.35 -2.35
CA THR A 159 -2.98 7.74 -2.73
C THR A 159 -2.55 7.86 -4.19
N THR A 160 -2.95 8.94 -4.83
CA THR A 160 -2.54 9.26 -6.21
C THR A 160 -1.02 9.47 -6.33
N PHE A 161 -0.35 9.79 -5.21
CA PHE A 161 1.10 9.94 -5.15
C PHE A 161 1.84 8.60 -5.27
N SER A 162 1.26 7.47 -4.84
CA SER A 162 1.91 6.15 -4.85
C SER A 162 1.86 5.46 -6.22
N ASP A 163 2.85 4.59 -6.46
CA ASP A 163 2.93 3.72 -7.62
C ASP A 163 3.05 2.26 -7.19
N GLY A 164 1.91 1.60 -7.03
CA GLY A 164 1.87 0.21 -6.57
C GLY A 164 2.51 -0.80 -7.53
N ALA A 165 2.56 -0.50 -8.83
CA ALA A 165 3.19 -1.38 -9.83
C ALA A 165 4.72 -1.36 -9.74
N ALA A 166 5.30 -0.28 -9.21
CA ALA A 166 6.74 -0.13 -9.03
C ALA A 166 7.26 -0.77 -7.72
N SER A 167 6.41 -1.45 -6.95
CA SER A 167 6.81 -2.14 -5.71
C SER A 167 7.20 -3.57 -6.00
N PRO A 168 8.45 -4.00 -5.63
CA PRO A 168 8.88 -5.38 -5.79
C PRO A 168 8.07 -6.34 -4.91
N PRO A 169 7.94 -7.62 -5.30
CA PRO A 169 7.24 -8.63 -4.52
C PRO A 169 7.90 -8.89 -3.16
N THR A 170 7.09 -8.97 -2.09
CA THR A 170 7.51 -9.35 -0.73
C THR A 170 6.46 -10.21 -0.04
N ILE A 171 6.89 -11.10 0.87
CA ILE A 171 6.00 -11.77 1.84
C ILE A 171 5.66 -10.80 2.97
N ASP A 172 6.66 -10.03 3.43
CA ASP A 172 6.49 -8.93 4.35
C ASP A 172 5.36 -8.01 3.89
N PHE A 173 4.42 -7.75 4.79
CA PHE A 173 3.20 -7.03 4.44
C PHE A 173 3.44 -5.53 4.30
N GLU A 174 4.34 -4.97 5.09
CA GLU A 174 4.75 -3.56 4.98
C GLU A 174 5.51 -3.33 3.68
N GLY A 175 6.46 -4.21 3.35
CA GLY A 175 7.31 -4.11 2.18
C GLY A 175 8.44 -3.10 2.33
N PRO A 176 9.06 -2.67 1.22
CA PRO A 176 10.27 -1.85 1.26
C PRO A 176 10.08 -0.52 2.00
N SER A 177 10.99 -0.21 2.91
CA SER A 177 10.96 0.93 3.85
C SER A 177 10.75 2.31 3.20
N GLY A 178 11.37 2.55 2.06
CA GLY A 178 11.29 3.82 1.32
C GLY A 178 10.13 3.91 0.32
N SER A 179 9.24 2.92 0.27
CA SER A 179 8.07 2.95 -0.61
C SER A 179 7.03 3.98 -0.16
N VAL A 180 6.37 4.61 -1.12
CA VAL A 180 5.18 5.43 -0.86
C VAL A 180 3.95 4.55 -0.90
N SER A 181 3.26 4.36 0.23
CA SER A 181 2.18 3.37 0.35
C SER A 181 1.08 3.76 1.33
N THR A 182 0.49 4.93 1.20
CA THR A 182 -0.65 5.31 2.03
C THR A 182 -1.99 5.19 1.29
N LYS A 183 -3.09 5.18 2.05
CA LYS A 183 -4.46 5.15 1.53
C LYS A 183 -5.26 6.27 2.15
N ASN A 184 -5.85 7.11 1.30
CA ASN A 184 -6.61 8.29 1.70
C ASN A 184 -8.03 8.26 1.13
N THR A 185 -8.95 8.95 1.78
CA THR A 185 -10.25 9.29 1.18
C THR A 185 -10.02 10.43 0.21
N MET A 186 -10.51 10.29 -1.03
CA MET A 186 -10.17 11.20 -2.13
C MET A 186 -11.31 11.41 -3.11
N ILE A 187 -11.17 12.49 -3.86
CA ILE A 187 -11.79 12.70 -5.17
C ILE A 187 -10.64 12.81 -6.16
N GLN A 188 -10.51 11.84 -7.05
CA GLN A 188 -9.47 11.77 -8.08
C GLN A 188 -10.12 11.86 -9.46
N TYR A 189 -9.48 12.58 -10.35
CA TYR A 189 -9.76 12.52 -11.79
C TYR A 189 -8.54 11.98 -12.53
N SER A 190 -8.75 11.00 -13.40
CA SER A 190 -7.72 10.40 -14.25
C SER A 190 -8.11 10.50 -15.71
N HIS A 191 -7.13 10.73 -16.57
CA HIS A 191 -7.33 10.81 -18.01
C HIS A 191 -6.21 10.09 -18.75
N GLN A 192 -6.57 9.37 -19.82
CA GLN A 192 -5.63 8.68 -20.68
C GLN A 192 -5.53 9.41 -22.03
N PHE A 193 -4.31 9.75 -22.44
CA PHE A 193 -4.01 10.39 -23.73
C PHE A 193 -3.42 9.36 -24.70
N GLY A 194 -4.21 8.98 -25.69
CA GLY A 194 -3.78 7.94 -26.63
C GLY A 194 -3.54 6.59 -25.94
N LYS A 195 -2.52 5.86 -26.37
CA LYS A 195 -2.23 4.49 -25.90
C LYS A 195 -1.19 4.42 -24.74
N HIS A 196 -0.40 5.47 -24.57
CA HIS A 196 0.81 5.41 -23.74
C HIS A 196 0.77 6.34 -22.53
N TRP A 197 0.11 7.48 -22.64
CA TRP A 197 0.13 8.51 -21.61
C TRP A 197 -1.12 8.48 -20.75
N SER A 198 -0.91 8.58 -19.45
CA SER A 198 -2.01 8.79 -18.49
C SER A 198 -1.59 9.81 -17.46
N MET A 199 -2.57 10.52 -16.92
CA MET A 199 -2.37 11.42 -15.79
C MET A 199 -3.51 11.27 -14.79
N ALA A 200 -3.24 11.65 -13.56
CA ALA A 200 -4.29 11.85 -12.56
C ALA A 200 -3.92 12.97 -11.60
N MET A 201 -4.95 13.57 -11.03
CA MET A 201 -4.87 14.54 -9.95
C MET A 201 -5.98 14.26 -8.95
N ALA A 202 -5.71 14.47 -7.66
CA ALA A 202 -6.69 14.25 -6.62
C ALA A 202 -6.69 15.37 -5.58
N ILE A 203 -7.81 15.45 -4.87
CA ILE A 203 -7.96 16.12 -3.59
C ILE A 203 -8.13 14.99 -2.57
N GLU A 204 -7.20 14.88 -1.62
CA GLU A 204 -7.14 13.80 -0.64
C GLU A 204 -7.31 14.34 0.78
N ALA A 205 -8.02 13.59 1.62
CA ALA A 205 -8.09 13.89 3.03
C ALA A 205 -6.66 13.81 3.62
N PRO A 206 -6.16 14.87 4.27
CA PRO A 206 -4.80 14.91 4.75
C PRO A 206 -4.64 13.97 5.95
N SER A 207 -3.58 13.15 5.92
CA SER A 207 -3.05 12.42 7.07
C SER A 207 -1.70 13.01 7.41
N ALA A 208 -1.49 13.38 8.68
CA ALA A 208 -0.24 13.99 9.10
C ALA A 208 0.09 13.63 10.54
N SER A 209 1.34 13.30 10.79
CA SER A 209 1.85 13.00 12.13
C SER A 209 2.98 13.97 12.49
N TYR A 210 2.91 14.54 13.70
CA TYR A 210 3.82 15.56 14.18
C TYR A 210 4.49 15.16 15.50
N THR A 211 5.78 15.47 15.61
CA THR A 211 6.41 15.62 16.93
C THR A 211 6.18 17.05 17.42
N THR A 212 5.59 17.22 18.58
CA THR A 212 5.31 18.53 19.18
C THR A 212 5.86 18.59 20.59
N ASP A 213 6.33 19.77 21.00
CA ASP A 213 6.50 20.05 22.41
C ASP A 213 5.16 20.58 22.97
N LYS A 214 4.53 19.83 23.89
CA LYS A 214 3.20 20.13 24.43
C LYS A 214 3.08 21.50 25.11
N ASN A 215 4.19 22.10 25.51
CA ASN A 215 4.23 23.46 26.10
C ASN A 215 4.34 24.57 25.04
N LEU A 216 4.85 24.25 23.87
CA LEU A 216 5.20 25.23 22.84
C LEU A 216 4.36 25.09 21.57
N SER A 217 3.93 23.86 21.21
CA SER A 217 3.18 23.62 19.99
C SER A 217 2.21 22.44 20.12
N GLU A 218 1.15 22.47 19.33
CA GLU A 218 0.06 21.48 19.37
C GLU A 218 -0.36 21.08 17.95
N SER A 219 -0.63 19.78 17.77
CA SER A 219 -1.25 19.27 16.55
C SER A 219 -2.74 19.63 16.52
N ILE A 220 -3.21 20.15 15.39
CA ILE A 220 -4.62 20.47 15.17
C ILE A 220 -5.16 19.75 13.93
N LYS A 221 -6.49 19.72 13.78
CA LYS A 221 -7.11 19.18 12.56
C LYS A 221 -6.63 19.94 11.33
N GLN A 222 -6.25 19.19 10.29
CA GLN A 222 -5.80 19.75 9.03
C GLN A 222 -6.92 20.54 8.36
N ARG A 223 -6.59 21.67 7.74
CA ARG A 223 -7.55 22.62 7.16
C ARG A 223 -7.57 22.62 5.64
N VAL A 224 -6.50 22.12 5.04
CA VAL A 224 -6.31 22.09 3.59
C VAL A 224 -6.10 20.66 3.18
N PRO A 225 -6.75 20.18 2.12
CA PRO A 225 -6.52 18.83 1.60
C PRO A 225 -5.12 18.70 0.99
N ASP A 226 -4.61 17.48 0.93
CA ASP A 226 -3.43 17.13 0.15
C ASP A 226 -3.79 17.05 -1.33
N ILE A 227 -2.89 17.51 -2.20
CA ILE A 227 -3.09 17.58 -3.65
C ILE A 227 -1.99 16.78 -4.36
N PRO A 228 -2.13 15.46 -4.48
CA PRO A 228 -1.24 14.65 -5.29
C PRO A 228 -1.64 14.64 -6.77
N SER A 229 -0.62 14.45 -7.63
CA SER A 229 -0.79 14.28 -9.06
C SER A 229 0.27 13.37 -9.65
N TYR A 230 0.02 12.78 -10.81
CA TYR A 230 1.05 12.11 -11.59
C TYR A 230 0.83 12.26 -13.10
N ILE A 231 1.93 12.08 -13.84
CA ILE A 231 1.95 11.76 -15.26
C ILE A 231 2.74 10.47 -15.47
N GLN A 232 2.25 9.59 -16.32
CA GLN A 232 2.84 8.29 -16.60
C GLN A 232 2.92 8.05 -18.09
N TYR A 233 4.05 7.50 -18.52
CA TYR A 233 4.23 6.90 -19.85
C TYR A 233 4.36 5.39 -19.71
N ALA A 234 3.51 4.63 -20.41
CA ALA A 234 3.52 3.16 -20.40
C ALA A 234 3.73 2.63 -21.82
N TRP A 235 4.48 1.54 -21.92
CA TRP A 235 4.75 0.85 -23.17
C TRP A 235 4.67 -0.68 -22.97
N ASP A 236 4.82 -1.43 -24.05
CA ASP A 236 4.70 -2.89 -24.02
C ASP A 236 3.39 -3.36 -23.36
N GLU A 237 2.27 -2.80 -23.87
CA GLU A 237 0.91 -3.09 -23.36
C GLU A 237 0.73 -2.85 -21.85
N GLY A 238 1.48 -1.88 -21.30
CA GLY A 238 1.44 -1.53 -19.88
C GLY A 238 2.33 -2.39 -18.97
N LYS A 239 3.11 -3.33 -19.54
CA LYS A 239 4.08 -4.15 -18.78
C LYS A 239 5.29 -3.35 -18.31
N SER A 240 5.50 -2.17 -18.88
CA SER A 240 6.56 -1.25 -18.51
C SER A 240 6.02 0.16 -18.42
N HIS A 241 6.49 0.92 -17.46
CA HIS A 241 6.11 2.33 -17.31
C HIS A 241 7.17 3.13 -16.55
N ILE A 242 7.12 4.43 -16.76
CA ILE A 242 7.76 5.45 -15.95
C ILE A 242 6.69 6.43 -15.49
N ARG A 243 6.70 6.79 -14.21
CA ARG A 243 5.76 7.72 -13.60
C ARG A 243 6.49 8.80 -12.84
N TRP A 244 6.07 10.03 -13.05
CA TRP A 244 6.46 11.17 -12.25
C TRP A 244 5.25 11.65 -11.46
N SER A 245 5.35 11.62 -10.13
CA SER A 245 4.30 12.03 -9.21
C SER A 245 4.75 13.23 -8.39
N ASN A 246 3.81 14.09 -8.01
CA ASN A 246 4.02 15.23 -7.13
C ASN A 246 2.95 15.27 -6.05
N LEU A 247 3.31 15.77 -4.88
CA LEU A 247 2.43 15.94 -3.73
C LEU A 247 2.60 17.35 -3.17
N PHE A 248 1.51 18.11 -3.08
CA PHE A 248 1.47 19.42 -2.44
C PHE A 248 0.62 19.32 -1.18
N ARG A 249 1.15 19.85 -0.07
CA ARG A 249 0.52 19.80 1.26
C ARG A 249 0.61 21.14 1.95
N PHE A 250 -0.39 21.41 2.79
CA PHE A 250 -0.44 22.58 3.67
C PHE A 250 -0.75 22.12 5.09
N LEU A 251 0.30 21.92 5.90
CA LEU A 251 0.21 21.30 7.20
C LEU A 251 -0.08 22.36 8.28
N SER A 252 -1.20 22.19 8.98
CA SER A 252 -1.68 23.11 10.02
C SER A 252 -1.26 22.65 11.40
N TYR A 253 -0.78 23.59 12.22
CA TYR A 253 -0.48 23.39 13.64
C TYR A 253 -0.77 24.64 14.45
N ARG A 254 -0.77 24.53 15.77
CA ARG A 254 -0.92 25.66 16.68
C ARG A 254 0.40 25.96 17.37
N ASN A 255 0.87 27.20 17.24
CA ASN A 255 1.96 27.74 18.03
C ASN A 255 1.37 28.33 19.31
N LEU A 256 1.73 27.76 20.47
CA LEU A 256 1.19 28.15 21.78
C LEU A 256 1.88 29.39 22.32
N VAL A 257 3.13 29.64 21.95
CA VAL A 257 3.89 30.85 22.35
C VAL A 257 3.24 32.09 21.74
N GLU A 258 2.88 32.04 20.44
CA GLU A 258 2.21 33.15 19.76
C GLU A 258 0.69 33.13 19.93
N GLY A 259 0.12 32.03 20.42
CA GLY A 259 -1.34 31.81 20.49
C GLY A 259 -2.05 31.72 19.14
N LYS A 260 -1.33 31.38 18.06
CA LYS A 260 -1.82 31.42 16.68
C LYS A 260 -1.76 30.03 16.01
N ASN A 261 -2.69 29.80 15.09
CA ASN A 261 -2.61 28.67 14.17
C ASN A 261 -1.73 29.06 12.98
N LYS A 262 -0.81 28.17 12.63
CA LYS A 262 0.13 28.34 11.52
C LYS A 262 -0.11 27.30 10.44
N LEU A 263 0.39 27.58 9.25
CA LEU A 263 0.31 26.75 8.06
C LEU A 263 1.71 26.66 7.44
N THR A 264 2.18 25.43 7.22
CA THR A 264 3.46 25.17 6.57
C THR A 264 3.22 24.53 5.21
N PHE A 265 3.75 25.13 4.15
CA PHE A 265 3.75 24.54 2.83
C PHE A 265 4.81 23.43 2.75
N CYS A 266 4.40 22.27 2.23
CA CYS A 266 5.21 21.09 2.05
C CYS A 266 5.03 20.55 0.63
N MET A 267 6.09 19.95 0.10
CA MET A 267 6.07 19.38 -1.24
C MET A 267 6.98 18.16 -1.32
N ALA A 268 6.53 17.15 -2.04
CA ALA A 268 7.34 15.99 -2.39
C ALA A 268 7.16 15.62 -3.87
N THR A 269 8.18 15.00 -4.44
CA THR A 269 8.17 14.44 -5.79
C THR A 269 8.64 13.01 -5.78
N GLN A 270 8.16 12.19 -6.71
CA GLN A 270 8.56 10.80 -6.88
C GLN A 270 8.75 10.48 -8.35
N LEU A 271 9.85 9.81 -8.67
CA LEU A 271 10.05 9.12 -9.93
C LEU A 271 10.01 7.62 -9.67
N SER A 272 9.12 6.91 -10.38
CA SER A 272 8.90 5.48 -10.16
C SER A 272 8.62 4.75 -11.46
N GLY A 273 8.73 3.44 -11.43
CA GLY A 273 8.35 2.61 -12.56
C GLY A 273 8.73 1.14 -12.42
N MET A 274 8.24 0.40 -13.39
CA MET A 274 8.58 -1.00 -13.61
C MET A 274 8.98 -1.18 -15.08
N ILE A 275 10.07 -1.90 -15.33
CA ILE A 275 10.56 -2.19 -16.68
C ILE A 275 10.66 -3.70 -16.86
N THR A 276 9.96 -4.23 -17.84
CA THR A 276 10.06 -5.64 -18.26
C THR A 276 11.01 -5.74 -19.43
N PHE A 277 12.26 -6.17 -19.18
CA PHE A 277 13.29 -6.31 -20.21
C PHE A 277 13.08 -7.55 -21.09
N SER A 278 12.48 -8.57 -20.53
CA SER A 278 12.21 -9.84 -21.22
C SER A 278 11.12 -10.60 -20.45
N PRO A 279 10.61 -11.73 -20.95
CA PRO A 279 9.69 -12.59 -20.19
C PRO A 279 10.26 -13.05 -18.84
N HIS A 280 11.59 -13.05 -18.69
CA HIS A 280 12.26 -13.51 -17.48
C HIS A 280 12.59 -12.38 -16.49
N TRP A 281 12.86 -11.16 -16.94
CA TRP A 281 13.42 -10.10 -16.10
C TRP A 281 12.53 -8.89 -15.97
N LYS A 282 12.30 -8.45 -14.72
CA LYS A 282 11.65 -7.18 -14.39
C LYS A 282 12.51 -6.38 -13.41
N LEU A 283 12.55 -5.08 -13.62
CA LEU A 283 13.14 -4.09 -12.72
C LEU A 283 12.06 -3.23 -12.10
N TYR A 284 12.19 -2.95 -10.81
CA TYR A 284 11.34 -2.04 -10.05
C TYR A 284 12.19 -0.90 -9.50
N TYR A 285 11.69 0.33 -9.56
CA TYR A 285 12.40 1.47 -8.98
C TYR A 285 11.43 2.54 -8.48
N GLN A 286 11.77 3.14 -7.34
CA GLN A 286 11.09 4.31 -6.78
C GLN A 286 12.13 5.21 -6.12
N GLY A 287 12.03 6.53 -6.34
CA GLY A 287 12.79 7.54 -5.64
C GLY A 287 11.87 8.69 -5.31
N ALA A 288 11.57 8.90 -4.02
CA ALA A 288 10.74 9.98 -3.51
C ALA A 288 11.57 10.92 -2.64
N TYR A 289 11.41 12.23 -2.83
CA TYR A 289 12.14 13.26 -2.11
C TYR A 289 11.26 14.48 -1.86
N GLY A 290 11.36 15.07 -0.66
CA GLY A 290 10.60 16.27 -0.33
C GLY A 290 10.57 16.59 1.14
N LYS A 291 9.68 17.53 1.52
CA LYS A 291 9.48 18.00 2.89
C LYS A 291 8.07 17.75 3.36
N GLY A 292 7.92 17.34 4.64
CA GLY A 292 6.62 17.18 5.29
C GLY A 292 5.74 16.09 4.68
N TYR A 293 6.33 14.98 4.22
CA TYR A 293 5.62 13.84 3.64
C TYR A 293 6.05 12.49 4.25
N ALA A 294 6.71 12.52 5.40
CA ALA A 294 7.21 11.32 6.06
C ALA A 294 6.11 10.27 6.31
N ASP A 295 4.89 10.71 6.63
CA ASP A 295 3.71 9.86 6.84
C ASP A 295 3.26 9.08 5.57
N TYR A 296 3.80 9.43 4.40
CA TYR A 296 3.58 8.70 3.14
C TYR A 296 4.59 7.58 2.89
N LEU A 297 5.72 7.56 3.62
CA LEU A 297 6.75 6.51 3.52
C LEU A 297 6.41 5.36 4.47
N ASN A 298 6.58 4.12 4.00
CA ASN A 298 6.27 2.92 4.77
C ASN A 298 6.88 2.95 6.18
N ASP A 299 8.17 3.20 6.28
CA ASP A 299 8.90 3.18 7.54
C ASP A 299 8.49 4.27 8.54
N LEU A 300 7.93 5.39 8.06
CA LEU A 300 7.71 6.60 8.85
C LEU A 300 6.23 6.92 9.06
N GLY A 301 5.33 6.07 8.59
CA GLY A 301 3.89 6.23 8.79
C GLY A 301 3.53 6.33 10.28
N GLY A 302 2.97 7.46 10.72
CA GLY A 302 2.63 7.69 12.12
C GLY A 302 3.80 8.03 13.05
N ALA A 303 5.05 8.09 12.56
CA ALA A 303 6.26 8.31 13.38
C ALA A 303 6.47 9.77 13.84
N GLY A 304 5.65 10.72 13.37
CA GLY A 304 5.70 12.11 13.84
C GLY A 304 6.67 13.02 13.09
N PHE A 305 7.09 12.66 11.86
CA PHE A 305 8.13 13.41 11.12
C PHE A 305 7.59 14.26 9.96
N ASP A 306 6.29 14.47 9.84
CA ASP A 306 5.81 15.46 8.86
C ASP A 306 6.15 16.89 9.28
N LEU A 307 5.99 17.18 10.59
CA LEU A 307 6.49 18.42 11.21
C LEU A 307 7.16 18.09 12.55
N ILE A 308 8.27 18.77 12.83
CA ILE A 308 9.05 18.63 14.07
C ILE A 308 9.31 20.01 14.69
N PRO A 309 9.64 20.12 15.99
CA PRO A 309 9.97 21.38 16.64
C PRO A 309 11.13 22.13 15.95
N ASP A 310 10.99 23.43 15.84
CA ASP A 310 12.04 24.34 15.33
C ASP A 310 12.55 25.23 16.47
N GLY A 311 13.41 24.67 17.33
CA GLY A 311 13.87 25.29 18.56
C GLY A 311 12.73 25.53 19.56
N ASP A 312 12.93 26.47 20.48
CA ASP A 312 12.01 26.81 21.58
C ASP A 312 10.99 27.89 21.21
N THR A 313 10.75 28.12 19.93
CA THR A 313 9.89 29.22 19.44
C THR A 313 8.41 28.83 19.31
N GLY A 314 8.08 27.58 19.55
CA GLY A 314 6.76 27.03 19.28
C GLY A 314 6.47 26.84 17.79
N ASN A 315 7.43 27.14 16.91
CA ASN A 315 7.32 26.85 15.49
C ASN A 315 7.64 25.37 15.19
N LEU A 316 6.98 24.84 14.15
CA LEU A 316 7.31 23.56 13.59
C LEU A 316 7.89 23.73 12.19
N LYS A 317 8.90 22.94 11.87
CA LYS A 317 9.50 22.85 10.54
C LYS A 317 9.26 21.47 9.93
N ALA A 318 9.22 21.40 8.60
CA ALA A 318 9.12 20.16 7.86
C ALA A 318 10.52 19.63 7.56
N PRO A 319 10.94 18.48 8.12
CA PRO A 319 12.19 17.84 7.74
C PRO A 319 12.13 17.35 6.29
N THR A 320 13.29 17.26 5.66
CA THR A 320 13.44 16.64 4.36
C THR A 320 13.49 15.12 4.52
N ALA A 321 12.74 14.38 3.72
CA ALA A 321 12.78 12.92 3.69
C ALA A 321 13.15 12.41 2.30
N LEU A 322 13.80 11.24 2.27
CA LEU A 322 14.16 10.49 1.07
C LEU A 322 13.69 9.06 1.22
N GLY A 323 12.92 8.56 0.24
CA GLY A 323 12.58 7.17 0.08
C GLY A 323 13.17 6.60 -1.22
N LEU A 324 13.94 5.52 -1.13
CA LEU A 324 14.51 4.83 -2.29
C LEU A 324 14.11 3.36 -2.28
N VAL A 325 13.76 2.82 -3.44
CA VAL A 325 13.52 1.39 -3.68
C VAL A 325 14.13 1.01 -5.00
N GLY A 326 14.89 -0.07 -5.02
CA GLY A 326 15.35 -0.75 -6.22
C GLY A 326 15.13 -2.25 -6.09
N GLY A 327 14.51 -2.90 -7.07
CA GLY A 327 14.22 -4.32 -7.01
C GLY A 327 14.32 -5.00 -8.37
N ILE A 328 14.65 -6.28 -8.35
CA ILE A 328 14.74 -7.13 -9.53
C ILE A 328 13.94 -8.41 -9.32
N GLN A 329 13.26 -8.87 -10.36
CA GLN A 329 12.56 -10.16 -10.37
C GLN A 329 13.05 -10.99 -11.54
N TYR A 330 13.31 -12.28 -11.28
CA TYR A 330 13.67 -13.27 -12.29
C TYR A 330 12.64 -14.39 -12.34
N ASN A 331 11.90 -14.50 -13.44
CA ASN A 331 10.94 -15.56 -13.68
C ASN A 331 11.66 -16.77 -14.27
N ILE A 332 11.83 -17.83 -13.46
CA ILE A 332 12.41 -19.11 -13.89
C ILE A 332 11.39 -19.82 -14.79
N HIS A 333 10.14 -19.88 -14.33
CA HIS A 333 8.99 -20.42 -15.04
C HIS A 333 7.76 -19.53 -14.81
N LYS A 334 6.65 -19.85 -15.45
CA LYS A 334 5.38 -19.11 -15.27
C LYS A 334 4.87 -19.14 -13.83
N ASN A 335 5.22 -20.20 -13.07
CA ASN A 335 4.78 -20.46 -11.70
C ASN A 335 5.91 -20.40 -10.65
N LEU A 336 7.12 -20.02 -11.04
CA LEU A 336 8.29 -19.93 -10.13
C LEU A 336 9.11 -18.70 -10.48
N PHE A 337 9.28 -17.81 -9.51
CA PHE A 337 10.14 -16.65 -9.65
C PHE A 337 10.93 -16.32 -8.38
N LEU A 338 12.02 -15.64 -8.56
CA LEU A 338 12.87 -15.05 -7.53
C LEU A 338 12.71 -13.54 -7.55
N SER A 339 12.84 -12.90 -6.41
CA SER A 339 12.92 -11.45 -6.34
C SER A 339 13.92 -11.02 -5.28
N ALA A 340 14.57 -9.89 -5.50
CA ALA A 340 15.42 -9.24 -4.50
C ALA A 340 15.24 -7.73 -4.60
N SER A 341 15.28 -7.04 -3.46
CA SER A 341 15.23 -5.59 -3.45
C SER A 341 16.02 -4.97 -2.30
N TYR A 342 16.46 -3.75 -2.56
CA TYR A 342 17.05 -2.84 -1.57
C TYR A 342 16.15 -1.62 -1.43
N SER A 343 16.02 -1.14 -0.21
CA SER A 343 15.32 0.11 0.07
C SER A 343 15.99 0.89 1.18
N GLN A 344 15.84 2.21 1.14
CA GLN A 344 16.29 3.11 2.20
C GLN A 344 15.25 4.18 2.45
N CYS A 345 14.97 4.43 3.73
CA CYS A 345 14.23 5.60 4.19
C CYS A 345 15.16 6.49 5.01
N ARG A 346 15.21 7.82 4.74
CA ARG A 346 16.15 8.72 5.40
C ARG A 346 15.54 10.09 5.65
N LEU A 347 15.87 10.64 6.84
CA LEU A 347 15.53 11.99 7.26
C LEU A 347 16.76 12.89 7.26
N TYR A 348 16.53 14.16 6.90
CA TYR A 348 17.50 15.25 6.94
C TYR A 348 16.88 16.44 7.71
N ASP A 349 17.70 17.41 8.09
CA ASP A 349 17.27 18.65 8.76
C ASP A 349 16.55 18.40 10.11
N ILE A 350 16.97 17.35 10.84
CA ILE A 350 16.38 16.92 12.13
C ILE A 350 17.25 17.29 13.35
N ASP A 351 18.16 18.24 13.22
CA ASP A 351 19.14 18.61 14.25
C ASP A 351 18.48 19.17 15.54
N SER A 352 17.21 19.58 15.47
CA SER A 352 16.42 19.99 16.65
C SER A 352 15.88 18.81 17.47
N MET A 353 16.08 17.56 17.02
CA MET A 353 15.60 16.37 17.69
C MET A 353 16.68 15.75 18.58
N ALA A 354 16.27 14.84 19.48
CA ALA A 354 17.20 14.10 20.35
C ALA A 354 18.16 13.24 19.52
N GLY A 355 19.39 13.03 20.02
CA GLY A 355 20.42 12.22 19.36
C GLY A 355 19.96 10.77 19.04
N SER A 356 19.09 10.21 19.89
CA SER A 356 18.49 8.88 19.68
C SER A 356 17.40 8.85 18.59
N THR A 357 17.10 9.98 17.92
CA THR A 357 16.12 10.03 16.84
C THR A 357 16.62 9.27 15.62
N TYR A 358 15.72 8.51 15.01
CA TYR A 358 15.96 7.82 13.75
C TYR A 358 16.44 8.79 12.66
N ARG A 359 17.53 8.43 12.01
CA ARG A 359 18.12 9.18 10.90
C ARG A 359 17.88 8.50 9.56
N TYR A 360 18.13 7.18 9.49
CA TYR A 360 17.83 6.38 8.32
C TYR A 360 17.74 4.89 8.67
N GLY A 361 16.99 4.17 7.86
CA GLY A 361 16.95 2.71 7.85
C GLY A 361 17.20 2.15 6.46
N GLN A 362 17.78 0.97 6.40
CA GLN A 362 18.02 0.21 5.18
C GLN A 362 17.31 -1.13 5.28
N TYR A 363 16.74 -1.55 4.18
CA TYR A 363 15.95 -2.77 4.05
C TYR A 363 16.46 -3.55 2.85
N VAL A 364 16.80 -4.81 3.06
CA VAL A 364 17.21 -5.75 2.01
C VAL A 364 16.33 -6.98 2.12
N VAL A 365 15.78 -7.41 1.00
CA VAL A 365 14.95 -8.62 0.92
C VAL A 365 15.36 -9.47 -0.26
N ALA A 366 15.35 -10.79 -0.07
CA ALA A 366 15.44 -11.78 -1.13
C ALA A 366 14.41 -12.87 -0.89
N ASN A 367 13.69 -13.25 -1.95
CA ASN A 367 12.57 -14.19 -1.83
C ASN A 367 12.42 -15.10 -3.04
N VAL A 368 11.70 -16.21 -2.83
CA VAL A 368 11.26 -17.14 -3.85
C VAL A 368 9.76 -17.37 -3.70
N PHE A 369 9.04 -17.35 -4.82
CA PHE A 369 7.62 -17.63 -4.89
C PHE A 369 7.35 -18.75 -5.87
N TYR A 370 6.54 -19.70 -5.44
CA TYR A 370 6.14 -20.86 -6.24
C TYR A 370 4.63 -21.07 -6.17
N GLU A 371 4.00 -21.25 -7.32
CA GLU A 371 2.58 -21.57 -7.45
C GLU A 371 2.42 -23.05 -7.91
N PRO A 372 2.42 -24.02 -6.96
CA PRO A 372 2.36 -25.46 -7.29
C PRO A 372 1.09 -25.85 -8.02
N VAL A 373 -0.02 -25.20 -7.67
CA VAL A 373 -1.32 -25.35 -8.34
C VAL A 373 -1.95 -23.96 -8.51
N ASN A 374 -2.81 -23.81 -9.49
CA ASN A 374 -3.45 -22.53 -9.77
C ASN A 374 -4.06 -21.92 -8.51
N ASN A 375 -3.77 -20.62 -8.27
CA ASN A 375 -4.23 -19.82 -7.14
C ASN A 375 -3.67 -20.19 -5.76
N CYS A 376 -2.83 -21.20 -5.64
CA CYS A 376 -2.12 -21.53 -4.40
C CYS A 376 -0.66 -21.13 -4.54
N MET A 377 -0.22 -20.14 -3.79
CA MET A 377 1.15 -19.64 -3.81
C MET A 377 1.81 -19.96 -2.48
N VAL A 378 3.02 -20.47 -2.53
CA VAL A 378 3.92 -20.60 -1.40
C VAL A 378 5.14 -19.69 -1.62
N GLY A 379 5.72 -19.21 -0.54
CA GLY A 379 6.88 -18.33 -0.64
C GLY A 379 7.81 -18.47 0.56
N PHE A 380 9.09 -18.19 0.31
CA PHE A 380 10.15 -18.03 1.32
C PHE A 380 10.85 -16.70 1.09
N GLU A 381 11.21 -16.05 2.20
CA GLU A 381 11.81 -14.72 2.18
C GLU A 381 12.81 -14.58 3.30
N TYR A 382 13.94 -13.95 3.01
CA TYR A 382 14.91 -13.49 4.00
C TYR A 382 14.96 -11.97 3.95
N LEU A 383 14.89 -11.35 5.13
CA LEU A 383 14.94 -9.92 5.36
C LEU A 383 16.15 -9.57 6.22
N TYR A 384 16.82 -8.50 5.82
CA TYR A 384 17.80 -7.79 6.62
C TYR A 384 17.42 -6.33 6.69
N GLY A 385 17.48 -5.75 7.88
CA GLY A 385 17.31 -4.33 8.11
C GLY A 385 18.31 -3.76 9.08
N ASN A 386 18.55 -2.47 8.95
CA ASN A 386 19.25 -1.72 9.98
C ASN A 386 18.57 -0.38 10.24
N ARG A 387 18.80 0.14 11.43
CA ARG A 387 18.45 1.49 11.85
C ARG A 387 19.69 2.21 12.32
N HIS A 388 19.83 3.48 11.91
CA HIS A 388 20.85 4.40 12.39
C HIS A 388 20.17 5.65 12.96
N ASN A 389 20.59 6.06 14.16
CA ASN A 389 20.16 7.27 14.81
C ASN A 389 21.13 8.43 14.53
N MET A 390 20.75 9.65 14.94
CA MET A 390 21.56 10.85 14.74
C MET A 390 22.87 10.83 15.51
N ASP A 391 22.88 10.25 16.72
CA ASP A 391 24.07 10.11 17.60
C ASP A 391 25.04 9.01 17.14
N GLY A 392 24.76 8.34 16.02
CA GLY A 392 25.55 7.24 15.48
C GLY A 392 25.24 5.86 16.08
N THR A 393 24.33 5.77 17.06
CA THR A 393 23.85 4.47 17.53
C THR A 393 23.10 3.74 16.41
N SER A 394 23.23 2.42 16.38
CA SER A 394 22.62 1.58 15.34
C SER A 394 22.14 0.24 15.90
N GLY A 395 21.22 -0.37 15.16
CA GLY A 395 20.73 -1.71 15.40
C GLY A 395 20.47 -2.44 14.07
N ASN A 396 20.49 -3.76 14.12
CA ASN A 396 20.23 -4.64 12.98
C ASN A 396 19.10 -5.61 13.31
N ALA A 397 18.40 -6.05 12.27
CA ALA A 397 17.37 -7.08 12.37
C ALA A 397 17.47 -8.06 11.20
N HIS A 398 17.17 -9.33 11.50
CA HIS A 398 17.14 -10.42 10.54
C HIS A 398 15.85 -11.21 10.72
N ARG A 399 15.11 -11.44 9.64
CA ARG A 399 13.87 -12.23 9.65
C ARG A 399 13.85 -13.24 8.52
N ILE A 400 13.31 -14.42 8.80
CA ILE A 400 12.92 -15.40 7.79
C ILE A 400 11.40 -15.48 7.80
N ASN A 401 10.79 -15.33 6.63
CA ASN A 401 9.36 -15.52 6.43
C ASN A 401 9.08 -16.74 5.56
N ALA A 402 7.99 -17.42 5.86
CA ALA A 402 7.35 -18.38 4.97
C ALA A 402 5.87 -18.05 4.84
N MET A 403 5.28 -18.28 3.67
CA MET A 403 3.85 -18.09 3.46
C MET A 403 3.21 -19.19 2.65
N ILE A 404 1.91 -19.38 2.89
CA ILE A 404 0.98 -20.02 1.98
C ILE A 404 -0.21 -19.09 1.74
N GLN A 405 -0.62 -18.95 0.48
CA GLN A 405 -1.72 -18.07 0.09
C GLN A 405 -2.59 -18.76 -0.95
N TYR A 406 -3.92 -18.73 -0.76
CA TYR A 406 -4.89 -19.25 -1.72
C TYR A 406 -5.87 -18.15 -2.14
N HIS A 407 -5.96 -17.89 -3.45
CA HIS A 407 -6.89 -16.93 -4.04
C HIS A 407 -8.22 -17.59 -4.41
N PHE A 408 -9.32 -16.96 -4.03
CA PHE A 408 -10.69 -17.42 -4.34
C PHE A 408 -11.54 -16.32 -4.97
#